data_01c97dfb35414669a13ec79ac75b1292
#
_entry.id   01c97dfb35414669a13ec79ac75b1292
#
_cell.length_a   1.000
_cell.length_b   1.000
_cell.length_c   1.000
_cell.angle_alpha   90.00
_cell.angle_beta   90.00
_cell.angle_gamma   90.00
#
_symmetry.space_group_name_H-M   'P 1'
#
loop_
_entity.id
_entity.type
_entity.pdbx_description
1 polymer ?
#
loop_
_entity_poly.entity_id
_entity_poly.type
_entity_poly.pdbx_seq_one_letter_code
_entity_poly.pdbx_strand_id
1 'polypeptide(L)'
;MSIDELRIPKTQKTVTMWVHPEGPVVGSVFLSIHAKGGMESETPAEVLNDAAPFLVLYREDLGEPRFYNKRSIVRVQHPADRPHAESGAVEIGCQLHMMDGSLLRGTIVEFLTPEHSRLFDYINNVSGAFVRIYTDDGHECLVNKAYIVQFSETSTSTQR
;
A
#
# COMPACT_ATOMS: atom_id res chain seq x y z
N MET A 1 -16.00 3.44 -33.91
CA MET A 1 -15.67 2.94 -32.59
C MET A 1 -15.80 4.06 -31.57
N SER A 2 -16.60 3.85 -30.56
CA SER A 2 -16.76 4.90 -29.56
C SER A 2 -15.58 4.89 -28.60
N ILE A 3 -15.34 6.04 -27.97
CA ILE A 3 -14.28 6.15 -26.98
C ILE A 3 -14.52 5.19 -25.84
N ASP A 4 -15.78 4.94 -25.49
CA ASP A 4 -16.11 4.06 -24.38
C ASP A 4 -15.66 2.63 -24.62
N GLU A 5 -15.62 2.20 -25.86
CA GLU A 5 -15.18 0.86 -26.18
C GLU A 5 -13.70 0.66 -25.93
N LEU A 6 -12.94 1.74 -25.85
CA LEU A 6 -11.51 1.67 -25.61
C LEU A 6 -11.14 1.82 -24.15
N ARG A 7 -12.12 2.09 -23.28
CA ARG A 7 -11.84 2.27 -21.88
C ARG A 7 -11.69 0.95 -21.17
N ILE A 8 -10.62 0.84 -20.39
CA ILE A 8 -10.43 -0.32 -19.52
C ILE A 8 -11.40 -0.17 -18.35
N PRO A 9 -12.22 -1.17 -18.07
CA PRO A 9 -13.11 -1.09 -16.92
C PRO A 9 -12.34 -0.85 -15.65
N LYS A 10 -12.86 0.02 -14.79
CA LYS A 10 -12.21 0.37 -13.53
C LYS A 10 -13.21 0.31 -12.40
N THR A 11 -12.70 -0.03 -11.23
CA THR A 11 -13.44 0.06 -9.98
C THR A 11 -12.81 1.14 -9.14
N GLN A 12 -13.54 1.63 -8.15
CA GLN A 12 -13.04 2.67 -7.26
C GLN A 12 -12.89 2.11 -5.86
N LYS A 13 -11.86 2.56 -5.17
CA LYS A 13 -11.66 2.19 -3.78
C LYS A 13 -11.36 3.43 -2.99
N THR A 14 -12.11 3.64 -1.90
CA THR A 14 -11.91 4.78 -1.03
C THR A 14 -10.68 4.55 -0.16
N VAL A 15 -9.82 5.54 -0.09
CA VAL A 15 -8.60 5.46 0.70
C VAL A 15 -8.40 6.77 1.45
N THR A 16 -7.60 6.71 2.53
CA THR A 16 -7.04 7.90 3.15
C THR A 16 -5.59 7.97 2.75
N MET A 17 -5.16 9.12 2.26
CA MET A 17 -3.81 9.31 1.76
C MET A 17 -3.16 10.48 2.46
N TRP A 18 -1.99 10.27 3.03
CA TRP A 18 -1.21 11.35 3.64
C TRP A 18 -0.23 11.87 2.61
N VAL A 19 -0.31 13.17 2.32
CA VAL A 19 0.48 13.80 1.29
C VAL A 19 1.30 14.92 1.91
N HIS A 20 2.58 14.96 1.59
CA HIS A 20 3.44 16.02 2.08
C HIS A 20 3.33 17.22 1.13
N PRO A 21 3.11 18.42 1.62
CA PRO A 21 2.94 18.84 3.01
C PRO A 21 1.48 19.00 3.45
N GLU A 22 0.53 18.60 2.62
CA GLU A 22 -0.88 18.87 2.86
C GLU A 22 -1.47 18.09 4.05
N GLY A 23 -0.94 16.91 4.31
CA GLY A 23 -1.51 16.04 5.34
C GLY A 23 -2.53 15.07 4.76
N PRO A 24 -3.47 14.55 5.58
CA PRO A 24 -4.38 13.52 5.11
C PRO A 24 -5.47 14.06 4.19
N VAL A 25 -5.73 13.31 3.14
CA VAL A 25 -6.83 13.58 2.21
C VAL A 25 -7.58 12.26 1.99
N VAL A 26 -8.87 12.34 1.77
CA VAL A 26 -9.71 11.16 1.52
C VAL A 26 -10.21 11.25 0.09
N GLY A 27 -10.16 10.14 -0.60
CA GLY A 27 -10.65 10.08 -1.97
C GLY A 27 -10.68 8.65 -2.47
N SER A 28 -10.94 8.50 -3.75
CA SER A 28 -11.02 7.18 -4.37
C SER A 28 -9.92 7.02 -5.40
N VAL A 29 -9.27 5.86 -5.35
CA VAL A 29 -8.33 5.47 -6.41
C VAL A 29 -9.08 4.62 -7.42
N PHE A 30 -8.65 4.69 -8.66
CA PHE A 30 -9.23 3.92 -9.75
C PHE A 30 -8.37 2.70 -10.01
N LEU A 31 -8.98 1.53 -9.98
CA LEU A 31 -8.26 0.27 -10.13
C LEU A 31 -8.79 -0.45 -11.34
N SER A 32 -7.89 -0.92 -12.20
CA SER A 32 -8.28 -1.63 -13.41
C SER A 32 -8.78 -3.03 -13.06
N ILE A 33 -9.80 -3.48 -13.79
CA ILE A 33 -10.31 -4.83 -13.64
C ILE A 33 -9.62 -5.65 -14.72
N HIS A 34 -8.91 -6.70 -14.32
CA HIS A 34 -8.21 -7.55 -15.27
C HIS A 34 -9.19 -8.39 -16.04
N ALA A 35 -9.09 -8.36 -17.35
CA ALA A 35 -9.99 -9.10 -18.20
C ALA A 35 -9.76 -10.60 -18.15
N LYS A 36 -8.55 -11.02 -17.94
CA LYS A 36 -8.25 -12.45 -17.90
C LYS A 36 -8.59 -13.02 -16.56
N GLY A 37 -9.44 -13.98 -16.54
CA GLY A 37 -9.91 -14.54 -15.32
C GLY A 37 -10.99 -13.73 -14.66
N GLY A 38 -11.18 -12.52 -15.09
CA GLY A 38 -12.36 -11.72 -14.85
C GLY A 38 -12.70 -11.28 -13.47
N MET A 39 -12.04 -11.76 -12.46
CA MET A 39 -12.51 -11.51 -11.11
C MET A 39 -11.58 -10.68 -10.27
N GLU A 40 -10.35 -10.52 -10.70
CA GLU A 40 -9.39 -9.80 -9.89
C GLU A 40 -9.15 -8.42 -10.43
N SER A 41 -9.25 -7.44 -9.59
CA SER A 41 -8.89 -6.09 -9.97
C SER A 41 -7.50 -5.78 -9.45
N GLU A 42 -6.91 -4.78 -10.03
CA GLU A 42 -5.66 -4.19 -9.57
C GLU A 42 -5.82 -3.77 -8.12
N THR A 43 -4.76 -3.86 -7.35
CA THR A 43 -4.80 -3.44 -5.94
C THR A 43 -4.16 -2.07 -5.78
N PRO A 44 -4.45 -1.35 -4.70
CA PRO A 44 -3.77 -0.08 -4.44
C PRO A 44 -2.26 -0.22 -4.37
N ALA A 45 -1.75 -1.34 -3.83
CA ALA A 45 -0.31 -1.57 -3.77
C ALA A 45 0.29 -1.65 -5.17
N GLU A 46 -0.39 -2.31 -6.09
CA GLU A 46 0.10 -2.42 -7.46
C GLU A 46 0.16 -1.06 -8.15
N VAL A 47 -0.86 -0.24 -7.96
CA VAL A 47 -0.88 1.09 -8.56
C VAL A 47 0.23 1.97 -7.99
N LEU A 48 0.42 1.94 -6.67
CA LEU A 48 1.45 2.76 -6.04
C LEU A 48 2.86 2.32 -6.42
N ASN A 49 3.04 1.03 -6.66
CA ASN A 49 4.36 0.49 -6.97
C ASN A 49 4.65 0.38 -8.47
N ASP A 50 3.72 0.76 -9.32
CA ASP A 50 3.98 0.71 -10.76
C ASP A 50 4.86 1.90 -11.17
N ALA A 51 5.26 1.92 -12.43
CA ALA A 51 6.25 2.89 -12.91
C ALA A 51 5.70 4.30 -13.14
N ALA A 52 4.39 4.47 -13.15
CA ALA A 52 3.80 5.79 -13.38
C ALA A 52 4.13 6.73 -12.23
N PRO A 53 4.66 7.92 -12.49
CA PRO A 53 5.07 8.81 -11.39
C PRO A 53 3.91 9.49 -10.66
N PHE A 54 2.74 9.54 -11.27
CA PHE A 54 1.59 10.21 -10.66
C PHE A 54 0.44 9.23 -10.45
N LEU A 55 -0.31 9.47 -9.38
CA LEU A 55 -1.50 8.73 -9.04
C LEU A 55 -2.71 9.64 -9.14
N VAL A 56 -3.80 9.14 -9.69
CA VAL A 56 -5.06 9.88 -9.74
C VAL A 56 -5.87 9.54 -8.49
N LEU A 57 -6.31 10.57 -7.77
CA LEU A 57 -7.21 10.40 -6.64
C LEU A 57 -8.43 11.28 -6.90
N TYR A 58 -9.61 10.68 -6.90
CA TYR A 58 -10.83 11.46 -7.01
C TYR A 58 -11.17 12.03 -5.64
N ARG A 59 -11.12 13.34 -5.52
CA ARG A 59 -11.38 14.04 -4.26
C ARG A 59 -12.88 14.34 -4.19
N GLU A 60 -13.60 13.57 -3.37
CA GLU A 60 -15.03 13.77 -3.26
C GLU A 60 -15.39 15.10 -2.64
N ASP A 61 -14.56 15.60 -1.74
CA ASP A 61 -14.75 16.90 -1.13
C ASP A 61 -14.65 18.05 -2.16
N LEU A 62 -13.90 17.83 -3.22
CA LEU A 62 -13.76 18.83 -4.28
C LEU A 62 -14.60 18.51 -5.51
N GLY A 63 -15.08 17.28 -5.62
CA GLY A 63 -15.86 16.84 -6.77
C GLY A 63 -15.05 16.67 -8.03
N GLU A 64 -13.76 16.44 -7.92
CA GLU A 64 -12.90 16.34 -9.10
C GLU A 64 -11.65 15.50 -8.82
N PRO A 65 -11.04 14.96 -9.87
CA PRO A 65 -9.78 14.23 -9.70
C PRO A 65 -8.62 15.19 -9.48
N ARG A 66 -7.64 14.73 -8.73
CA ARG A 66 -6.36 15.40 -8.55
C ARG A 66 -5.26 14.42 -8.84
N PHE A 67 -4.15 14.90 -9.40
CA PHE A 67 -3.02 14.05 -9.74
C PHE A 67 -1.92 14.31 -8.73
N TYR A 68 -1.52 13.25 -8.02
CA TYR A 68 -0.52 13.36 -6.96
C TYR A 68 0.78 12.69 -7.40
N ASN A 69 1.88 13.40 -7.20
CA ASN A 69 3.19 12.84 -7.40
C ASN A 69 3.41 11.78 -6.34
N LYS A 70 3.70 10.56 -6.76
CA LYS A 70 3.89 9.47 -5.80
C LYS A 70 5.00 9.74 -4.80
N ARG A 71 5.99 10.57 -5.18
CA ARG A 71 7.05 10.94 -4.26
C ARG A 71 6.57 11.79 -3.09
N SER A 72 5.46 12.48 -3.23
CA SER A 72 4.91 13.28 -2.13
C SER A 72 3.90 12.51 -1.31
N ILE A 73 3.54 11.30 -1.69
CA ILE A 73 2.62 10.48 -0.93
C ILE A 73 3.39 9.78 0.18
N VAL A 74 3.04 10.10 1.42
CA VAL A 74 3.69 9.50 2.59
C VAL A 74 3.18 8.09 2.82
N ARG A 75 1.87 7.91 2.79
CA ARG A 75 1.26 6.59 2.94
C ARG A 75 -0.19 6.63 2.48
N VAL A 76 -0.70 5.45 2.17
CA VAL A 76 -2.12 5.27 1.80
C VAL A 76 -2.67 4.16 2.69
N GLN A 77 -3.86 4.37 3.21
CA GLN A 77 -4.47 3.43 4.12
C GLN A 77 -5.91 3.17 3.73
N HIS A 78 -6.32 1.92 3.77
CA HIS A 78 -7.70 1.55 3.49
C HIS A 78 -8.07 0.29 4.30
N PRO A 79 -9.35 0.08 4.59
CA PRO A 79 -9.76 -1.14 5.29
C PRO A 79 -9.42 -2.38 4.48
N ALA A 80 -8.85 -3.36 5.10
CA ALA A 80 -8.54 -4.64 4.47
C ALA A 80 -8.23 -5.65 5.54
N ASP A 81 -8.75 -6.85 5.38
CA ASP A 81 -8.46 -7.91 6.30
C ASP A 81 -7.03 -8.40 6.08
N ARG A 82 -6.36 -8.67 7.17
CA ARG A 82 -5.05 -9.27 7.13
C ARG A 82 -5.16 -10.67 6.55
N PRO A 83 -4.34 -11.03 5.57
CA PRO A 83 -4.38 -12.38 5.02
C PRO A 83 -4.09 -13.39 6.11
N HIS A 84 -4.78 -14.53 6.03
CA HIS A 84 -4.47 -15.61 6.93
C HIS A 84 -3.08 -16.14 6.62
N ALA A 85 -2.33 -16.45 7.67
CA ALA A 85 -1.02 -17.02 7.51
C ALA A 85 -1.16 -18.44 7.01
N GLU A 86 -1.23 -18.58 5.70
CA GLU A 86 -1.26 -19.90 5.13
C GLU A 86 0.14 -20.46 5.10
N SER A 87 0.21 -21.75 4.89
CA SER A 87 1.49 -22.42 4.93
C SER A 87 2.45 -21.76 3.94
N GLY A 88 3.61 -21.37 4.39
CA GLY A 88 4.62 -20.73 3.58
C GLY A 88 4.66 -19.23 3.65
N ALA A 89 3.64 -18.58 4.19
CA ALA A 89 3.67 -17.14 4.33
C ALA A 89 4.54 -16.73 5.52
N VAL A 90 5.33 -15.69 5.36
CA VAL A 90 6.17 -15.15 6.41
C VAL A 90 5.46 -13.93 6.99
N GLU A 91 5.39 -13.86 8.32
CA GLU A 91 4.82 -12.71 9.02
C GLU A 91 5.92 -12.03 9.80
N ILE A 92 6.12 -10.75 9.53
CA ILE A 92 7.16 -9.97 10.19
C ILE A 92 6.50 -8.78 10.86
N GLY A 93 6.47 -8.78 12.20
CA GLY A 93 6.00 -7.62 12.95
C GLY A 93 7.02 -6.51 12.84
N CYS A 94 6.58 -5.28 12.62
CA CYS A 94 7.50 -4.18 12.44
C CYS A 94 6.93 -2.87 12.96
N GLN A 95 7.83 -1.94 13.21
CA GLN A 95 7.53 -0.61 13.67
C GLN A 95 8.31 0.37 12.81
N LEU A 96 7.61 1.37 12.30
CA LEU A 96 8.20 2.33 11.37
C LEU A 96 8.17 3.70 12.03
N HIS A 97 9.35 4.32 12.12
CA HIS A 97 9.46 5.71 12.55
C HIS A 97 9.48 6.57 11.31
N MET A 98 8.55 7.48 11.20
CA MET A 98 8.37 8.31 10.02
C MET A 98 9.08 9.65 10.16
N MET A 99 9.36 10.28 9.05
CA MET A 99 10.05 11.58 9.06
C MET A 99 9.27 12.69 9.75
N ASP A 100 7.95 12.54 9.86
CA ASP A 100 7.12 13.51 10.57
C ASP A 100 7.04 13.21 12.07
N GLY A 101 7.75 12.21 12.53
CA GLY A 101 7.76 11.80 13.93
C GLY A 101 6.68 10.79 14.30
N SER A 102 5.80 10.44 13.37
CA SER A 102 4.76 9.46 13.66
C SER A 102 5.34 8.05 13.72
N LEU A 103 4.64 7.18 14.41
CA LEU A 103 5.05 5.82 14.61
C LEU A 103 3.95 4.90 14.10
N LEU A 104 4.31 4.04 13.17
CA LEU A 104 3.36 3.08 12.61
C LEU A 104 3.76 1.68 13.03
N ARG A 105 2.79 0.87 13.37
CA ARG A 105 3.02 -0.53 13.72
C ARG A 105 2.17 -1.42 12.83
N GLY A 106 2.73 -2.51 12.41
CA GLY A 106 1.99 -3.45 11.59
C GLY A 106 2.76 -4.73 11.35
N THR A 107 2.20 -5.56 10.50
CA THR A 107 2.78 -6.85 10.16
C THR A 107 2.89 -6.94 8.64
N ILE A 108 4.05 -7.35 8.18
CA ILE A 108 4.27 -7.68 6.78
C ILE A 108 3.90 -9.14 6.61
N VAL A 109 3.04 -9.45 5.65
CA VAL A 109 2.62 -10.83 5.37
C VAL A 109 2.91 -11.09 3.91
N GLU A 110 3.95 -11.90 3.64
CA GLU A 110 4.39 -12.15 2.26
C GLU A 110 4.92 -13.56 2.10
N PHE A 111 4.83 -14.07 0.88
CA PHE A 111 5.48 -15.34 0.57
C PHE A 111 6.90 -14.99 0.14
N LEU A 112 7.85 -15.32 0.99
CA LEU A 112 9.26 -14.99 0.77
C LEU A 112 10.11 -16.24 0.77
N THR A 113 11.17 -16.24 -0.04
CA THR A 113 12.14 -17.30 0.00
C THR A 113 12.96 -17.18 1.28
N PRO A 114 13.60 -18.25 1.74
CA PRO A 114 14.41 -18.15 2.98
C PRO A 114 15.46 -17.06 2.91
N GLU A 115 16.03 -16.78 1.74
CA GLU A 115 17.06 -15.76 1.61
C GLU A 115 16.50 -14.35 1.85
N HIS A 116 15.20 -14.14 1.63
CA HIS A 116 14.59 -12.82 1.73
C HIS A 116 13.55 -12.73 2.84
N SER A 117 13.60 -13.66 3.80
CA SER A 117 12.58 -13.70 4.86
C SER A 117 12.87 -12.79 6.04
N ARG A 118 14.00 -12.10 6.03
CA ARG A 118 14.33 -11.16 7.09
C ARG A 118 13.90 -9.77 6.68
N LEU A 119 13.51 -8.97 7.66
CA LEU A 119 13.01 -7.62 7.41
C LEU A 119 13.99 -6.79 6.58
N PHE A 120 15.25 -6.76 6.96
CA PHE A 120 16.26 -5.97 6.26
C PHE A 120 16.33 -6.35 4.77
N ASP A 121 16.34 -7.62 4.50
CA ASP A 121 16.44 -8.12 3.15
C ASP A 121 15.17 -7.81 2.35
N TYR A 122 14.02 -7.99 2.98
CA TYR A 122 12.76 -7.72 2.32
C TYR A 122 12.62 -6.27 1.91
N ILE A 123 12.90 -5.35 2.82
CA ILE A 123 12.72 -3.93 2.51
C ILE A 123 13.75 -3.41 1.51
N ASN A 124 14.91 -4.03 1.42
CA ASN A 124 15.93 -3.59 0.49
C ASN A 124 15.83 -4.24 -0.88
N ASN A 125 15.39 -5.48 -0.94
CA ASN A 125 15.51 -6.26 -2.18
C ASN A 125 14.21 -6.77 -2.76
N VAL A 126 13.13 -6.80 -2.00
CA VAL A 126 11.88 -7.39 -2.45
C VAL A 126 10.76 -6.38 -2.59
N SER A 127 10.53 -5.56 -1.57
CA SER A 127 9.41 -4.64 -1.62
C SER A 127 9.65 -3.52 -2.61
N GLY A 128 8.57 -3.00 -3.19
CA GLY A 128 8.65 -1.81 -4.04
C GLY A 128 8.85 -0.54 -3.22
N ALA A 129 8.60 0.60 -3.85
CA ALA A 129 8.75 1.89 -3.18
C ALA A 129 7.81 2.04 -1.98
N PHE A 130 6.64 1.42 -2.06
CA PHE A 130 5.67 1.43 -0.96
C PHE A 130 5.64 0.05 -0.32
N VAL A 131 5.87 0.03 0.99
CA VAL A 131 5.85 -1.21 1.78
C VAL A 131 4.43 -1.42 2.29
N ARG A 132 3.93 -2.64 2.18
CA ARG A 132 2.59 -2.98 2.64
C ARG A 132 2.65 -3.58 4.04
N ILE A 133 1.96 -2.96 4.98
CA ILE A 133 1.80 -3.51 6.32
C ILE A 133 0.32 -3.60 6.64
N TYR A 134 -0.03 -4.54 7.50
CA TYR A 134 -1.40 -4.71 8.00
C TYR A 134 -1.42 -4.29 9.45
N THR A 135 -2.30 -3.35 9.77
CA THR A 135 -2.41 -2.84 11.13
C THR A 135 -3.41 -3.67 11.92
N ASP A 136 -3.33 -3.61 13.25
CA ASP A 136 -4.20 -4.40 14.11
C ASP A 136 -5.66 -3.96 14.06
N ASP A 137 -5.91 -2.74 13.60
CA ASP A 137 -7.27 -2.22 13.53
C ASP A 137 -7.96 -2.50 12.18
N GLY A 138 -7.41 -3.41 11.40
CA GLY A 138 -8.10 -3.87 10.19
C GLY A 138 -7.84 -3.04 8.96
N HIS A 139 -6.66 -2.48 8.83
CA HIS A 139 -6.29 -1.69 7.65
C HIS A 139 -5.05 -2.24 6.98
N GLU A 140 -4.99 -2.06 5.67
CA GLU A 140 -3.76 -2.21 4.90
C GLU A 140 -3.17 -0.82 4.78
N CYS A 141 -1.91 -0.67 5.10
CA CYS A 141 -1.22 0.61 5.01
C CYS A 141 -0.03 0.45 4.07
N LEU A 142 0.01 1.29 3.03
CA LEU A 142 1.06 1.28 2.03
C LEU A 142 1.94 2.48 2.29
N VAL A 143 3.15 2.24 2.76
CA VAL A 143 4.02 3.28 3.30
C VAL A 143 5.20 3.53 2.37
N ASN A 144 5.38 4.77 1.97
CA ASN A 144 6.47 5.17 1.09
C ASN A 144 7.79 5.08 1.85
N LYS A 145 8.69 4.24 1.38
CA LYS A 145 9.99 4.05 2.04
C LYS A 145 10.79 5.35 2.16
N ALA A 146 10.58 6.29 1.24
CA ALA A 146 11.33 7.55 1.26
C ALA A 146 11.00 8.40 2.49
N TYR A 147 9.88 8.12 3.16
CA TYR A 147 9.49 8.88 4.36
C TYR A 147 9.73 8.09 5.64
N ILE A 148 10.32 6.92 5.56
CA ILE A 148 10.62 6.10 6.73
C ILE A 148 12.05 6.39 7.18
N VAL A 149 12.18 6.85 8.43
CA VAL A 149 13.51 7.09 9.01
C VAL A 149 14.11 5.78 9.49
N GLN A 150 13.29 4.95 10.10
CA GLN A 150 13.81 3.77 10.76
C GLN A 150 12.74 2.67 10.79
N PHE A 151 13.14 1.48 10.43
CA PHE A 151 12.36 0.26 10.61
C PHE A 151 12.94 -0.50 11.77
N SER A 152 12.09 -1.08 12.61
CA SER A 152 12.55 -2.06 13.58
C SER A 152 11.60 -3.24 13.55
N GLU A 153 12.16 -4.42 13.79
CA GLU A 153 11.37 -5.64 13.86
C GLU A 153 10.85 -5.79 15.28
N THR A 154 9.55 -6.01 15.42
CA THR A 154 9.00 -6.23 16.74
C THR A 154 9.03 -7.73 17.02
N SER A 155 9.31 -8.09 18.26
CA SER A 155 9.31 -9.49 18.60
C SER A 155 7.87 -9.98 18.52
N THR A 156 7.70 -11.06 17.83
CA THR A 156 6.42 -11.70 17.83
C THR A 156 6.36 -12.48 19.07
N SER A 157 5.75 -11.97 19.98
CA SER A 157 5.70 -12.62 21.20
C SER A 157 5.04 -13.85 21.22
N THR A 158 4.76 -14.36 20.22
CA THR A 158 4.08 -15.46 20.20
C THR A 158 4.78 -16.55 20.33
N GLN A 159 5.59 -16.67 20.55
CA GLN A 159 6.14 -17.69 20.52
C GLN A 159 5.98 -18.43 21.46
N ARG A 160 5.70 -19.11 21.60
CA ARG A 160 5.51 -19.95 22.46
C ARG A 160 4.75 -20.60 22.47
#